data_62102049098594a0129f16672630e479
#
_entry.id   62102049098594a0129f16672630e479
#
_cell.length_a   1.000
_cell.length_b   1.000
_cell.length_c   1.000
_cell.angle_alpha   90.00
_cell.angle_beta   90.00
_cell.angle_gamma   90.00
#
_symmetry.space_group_name_H-M   'P 1'
#
loop_
_entity.id
_entity.type
_entity.pdbx_description
1 polymer ?
#
loop_
_entity_poly.entity_id
_entity_poly.type
_entity_poly.pdbx_seq_one_letter_code
_entity_poly.pdbx_strand_id
1 'polypeptide(L)'
;MKNKDLKLSLLFTVIGMVAGAVTSLYQYRVFDEATKTAIISQLGSINMLFIVSAAQSGIIAFVCSIIGLKLARKINLQLNFKFNKNSFLTALIIGFLTAFIISGSDKFIFASYLPSGMQQPYNFNIAYFLSSILYGGIIEEVMMRLFLMSLIVFILMKLLKSNKDNIPSWIFVVAIILSALLFAAGHLPAASQMFGLSVPMVTRILLLNAIGGLGFGFLYWKHGLSYSMVAHLMTHVFNQLLLFPLFFK
;
A
#
# COMPACT_ATOMS: atom_id res chain seq x y z
N MET A 1 21.29 -8.77 15.40
CA MET A 1 20.62 -7.77 14.53
C MET A 1 21.68 -6.78 14.08
N LYS A 2 21.77 -6.48 12.74
CA LYS A 2 22.72 -5.45 12.29
C LYS A 2 22.19 -4.08 12.72
N ASN A 3 23.06 -3.23 13.25
CA ASN A 3 22.70 -1.88 13.73
C ASN A 3 21.94 -1.06 12.65
N LYS A 4 22.27 -1.30 11.36
CA LYS A 4 21.61 -0.67 10.21
C LYS A 4 20.13 -1.07 10.06
N ASP A 5 19.77 -2.33 10.37
CA ASP A 5 18.37 -2.79 10.25
C ASP A 5 17.49 -2.16 11.33
N LEU A 6 18.00 -2.06 12.56
CA LEU A 6 17.28 -1.40 13.63
C LEU A 6 17.03 0.07 13.30
N LYS A 7 18.05 0.78 12.81
CA LYS A 7 17.91 2.20 12.41
C LYS A 7 16.84 2.37 11.30
N LEU A 8 16.86 1.48 10.31
CA LEU A 8 15.89 1.54 9.22
C LEU A 8 14.48 1.17 9.70
N SER A 9 14.33 0.19 10.58
CA SER A 9 13.03 -0.15 11.16
C SER A 9 12.49 0.97 12.06
N LEU A 10 13.34 1.66 12.81
CA LEU A 10 12.93 2.85 13.57
C LEU A 10 12.50 4.00 12.65
N LEU A 11 13.17 4.19 11.51
CA LEU A 11 12.74 5.17 10.51
C LEU A 11 11.34 4.81 9.98
N PHE A 12 11.11 3.56 9.58
CA PHE A 12 9.77 3.11 9.13
C PHE A 12 8.73 3.22 10.25
N THR A 13 9.11 3.01 11.52
CA THR A 13 8.22 3.23 12.67
C THR A 13 7.76 4.68 12.74
N VAL A 14 8.68 5.64 12.67
CA VAL A 14 8.34 7.06 12.71
C VAL A 14 7.45 7.45 11.53
N ILE A 15 7.80 6.99 10.31
CA ILE A 15 6.96 7.22 9.13
C ILE A 15 5.57 6.58 9.34
N GLY A 16 5.51 5.36 9.88
CA GLY A 16 4.25 4.67 10.20
C GLY A 16 3.38 5.42 11.20
N MET A 17 3.98 5.97 12.26
CA MET A 17 3.25 6.78 13.23
C MET A 17 2.63 8.02 12.59
N VAL A 18 3.40 8.76 11.80
CA VAL A 18 2.91 9.94 11.07
C VAL A 18 1.83 9.54 10.06
N ALA A 19 2.07 8.48 9.29
CA ALA A 19 1.12 7.96 8.31
C ALA A 19 -0.21 7.56 8.96
N GLY A 20 -0.17 6.82 10.09
CA GLY A 20 -1.38 6.41 10.82
C GLY A 20 -2.19 7.60 11.35
N ALA A 21 -1.51 8.61 11.92
CA ALA A 21 -2.19 9.81 12.39
C ALA A 21 -2.85 10.60 11.23
N VAL A 22 -2.16 10.77 10.10
CA VAL A 22 -2.69 11.47 8.93
C VAL A 22 -3.85 10.69 8.29
N THR A 23 -3.74 9.35 8.22
CA THR A 23 -4.80 8.49 7.68
C THR A 23 -6.05 8.55 8.54
N SER A 24 -5.91 8.48 9.86
CA SER A 24 -7.07 8.60 10.76
C SER A 24 -7.71 9.99 10.73
N LEU A 25 -6.93 11.07 10.53
CA LEU A 25 -7.47 12.40 10.32
C LEU A 25 -8.33 12.48 9.05
N TYR A 26 -7.85 11.89 7.95
CA TYR A 26 -8.63 11.81 6.71
C TYR A 26 -9.89 10.98 6.89
N GLN A 27 -9.77 9.77 7.42
CA GLN A 27 -10.91 8.85 7.63
C GLN A 27 -11.98 9.46 8.52
N TYR A 28 -11.59 10.08 9.64
CA TYR A 28 -12.54 10.74 10.54
C TYR A 28 -13.37 11.84 9.87
N ARG A 29 -12.79 12.57 8.90
CA ARG A 29 -13.52 13.58 8.14
C ARG A 29 -14.55 13.00 7.17
N VAL A 30 -14.35 11.77 6.72
CA VAL A 30 -15.21 11.10 5.72
C VAL A 30 -16.26 10.21 6.38
N PHE A 31 -16.05 9.77 7.62
CA PHE A 31 -17.01 8.95 8.35
C PHE A 31 -18.32 9.69 8.61
N ASP A 32 -19.42 8.94 8.58
CA ASP A 32 -20.73 9.44 9.02
C ASP A 32 -20.77 9.72 10.54
N GLU A 33 -21.78 10.45 10.98
CA GLU A 33 -21.89 10.85 12.40
C GLU A 33 -22.10 9.67 13.36
N ALA A 34 -22.74 8.58 12.90
CA ALA A 34 -22.92 7.38 13.73
C ALA A 34 -21.56 6.71 13.98
N THR A 35 -20.73 6.54 12.94
CA THR A 35 -19.37 6.00 13.04
C THR A 35 -18.47 6.89 13.91
N LYS A 36 -18.53 8.21 13.75
CA LYS A 36 -17.79 9.17 14.60
C LYS A 36 -18.17 9.04 16.06
N THR A 37 -19.46 8.97 16.34
CA THR A 37 -19.98 8.81 17.72
C THR A 37 -19.53 7.49 18.32
N ALA A 38 -19.60 6.39 17.58
CA ALA A 38 -19.13 5.07 18.02
C ALA A 38 -17.62 5.08 18.35
N ILE A 39 -16.80 5.70 17.50
CA ILE A 39 -15.35 5.84 17.74
C ILE A 39 -15.08 6.63 19.02
N ILE A 40 -15.74 7.77 19.19
CA ILE A 40 -15.54 8.62 20.38
C ILE A 40 -16.03 7.90 21.65
N SER A 41 -17.15 7.16 21.59
CA SER A 41 -17.63 6.39 22.73
C SER A 41 -16.66 5.28 23.18
N GLN A 42 -15.92 4.69 22.23
CA GLN A 42 -14.93 3.64 22.52
C GLN A 42 -13.57 4.21 22.97
N LEU A 43 -13.13 5.30 22.37
CA LEU A 43 -11.78 5.85 22.59
C LEU A 43 -11.74 7.06 23.51
N GLY A 44 -12.90 7.63 23.87
CA GLY A 44 -13.04 8.78 24.75
C GLY A 44 -12.83 10.14 24.05
N SER A 45 -12.04 10.22 23.00
CA SER A 45 -11.84 11.46 22.24
C SER A 45 -11.23 11.24 20.86
N ILE A 46 -11.35 12.25 19.98
CA ILE A 46 -10.70 12.25 18.67
C ILE A 46 -9.18 12.23 18.80
N ASN A 47 -8.58 12.86 19.81
CA ASN A 47 -7.13 12.83 20.02
C ASN A 47 -6.63 11.40 20.29
N MET A 48 -7.41 10.62 21.04
CA MET A 48 -7.08 9.20 21.27
C MET A 48 -7.15 8.38 19.99
N LEU A 49 -8.06 8.68 19.04
CA LEU A 49 -8.06 8.05 17.73
C LEU A 49 -6.74 8.27 17.01
N PHE A 50 -6.22 9.50 16.99
CA PHE A 50 -4.95 9.81 16.31
C PHE A 50 -3.76 9.12 17.00
N ILE A 51 -3.73 9.12 18.33
CA ILE A 51 -2.66 8.47 19.11
C ILE A 51 -2.68 6.95 18.89
N VAL A 52 -3.84 6.31 18.96
CA VAL A 52 -3.99 4.86 18.77
C VAL A 52 -3.63 4.47 17.34
N SER A 53 -4.11 5.21 16.34
CA SER A 53 -3.80 4.96 14.93
C SER A 53 -2.31 5.14 14.63
N ALA A 54 -1.68 6.16 15.19
CA ALA A 54 -0.23 6.37 15.09
C ALA A 54 0.53 5.21 15.73
N ALA A 55 0.20 4.84 16.96
CA ALA A 55 0.85 3.75 17.68
C ALA A 55 0.70 2.41 16.94
N GLN A 56 -0.51 2.08 16.49
CA GLN A 56 -0.80 0.86 15.74
C GLN A 56 0.02 0.79 14.45
N SER A 57 0.00 1.85 13.65
CA SER A 57 0.75 1.89 12.38
C SER A 57 2.26 1.85 12.61
N GLY A 58 2.75 2.52 13.64
CA GLY A 58 4.16 2.47 14.03
C GLY A 58 4.61 1.07 14.45
N ILE A 59 3.83 0.39 15.29
CA ILE A 59 4.11 -0.99 15.72
C ILE A 59 4.11 -1.94 14.53
N ILE A 60 3.11 -1.86 13.66
CA ILE A 60 3.02 -2.68 12.45
C ILE A 60 4.24 -2.43 11.55
N ALA A 61 4.59 -1.17 11.29
CA ALA A 61 5.75 -0.81 10.49
C ALA A 61 7.05 -1.34 11.10
N PHE A 62 7.22 -1.25 12.43
CA PHE A 62 8.38 -1.80 13.12
C PHE A 62 8.49 -3.32 12.95
N VAL A 63 7.42 -4.05 13.30
CA VAL A 63 7.41 -5.51 13.25
C VAL A 63 7.60 -6.03 11.83
N CYS A 64 6.85 -5.47 10.86
CA CYS A 64 6.97 -5.85 9.46
C CYS A 64 8.36 -5.54 8.89
N SER A 65 8.93 -4.38 9.21
CA SER A 65 10.25 -4.04 8.70
C SER A 65 11.36 -4.88 9.32
N ILE A 66 11.36 -5.11 10.64
CA ILE A 66 12.43 -5.88 11.31
C ILE A 66 12.45 -7.34 10.87
N ILE A 67 11.27 -7.95 10.69
CA ILE A 67 11.14 -9.32 10.20
C ILE A 67 11.44 -9.35 8.70
N GLY A 68 10.83 -8.45 7.92
CA GLY A 68 10.98 -8.38 6.47
C GLY A 68 12.43 -8.17 6.02
N LEU A 69 13.20 -7.30 6.70
CA LEU A 69 14.64 -7.11 6.45
C LEU A 69 15.45 -8.38 6.65
N LYS A 70 15.12 -9.19 7.66
CA LYS A 70 15.78 -10.47 7.89
C LYS A 70 15.43 -11.50 6.82
N LEU A 71 14.15 -11.55 6.43
CA LEU A 71 13.66 -12.46 5.39
C LEU A 71 14.24 -12.11 4.02
N ALA A 72 14.18 -10.84 3.61
CA ALA A 72 14.71 -10.36 2.35
C ALA A 72 16.17 -10.78 2.12
N ARG A 73 17.03 -10.65 3.14
CA ARG A 73 18.42 -11.12 3.05
C ARG A 73 18.56 -12.64 2.89
N LYS A 74 17.65 -13.43 3.47
CA LYS A 74 17.68 -14.89 3.34
C LYS A 74 17.27 -15.40 1.96
N ILE A 75 16.64 -14.54 1.17
CA ILE A 75 16.15 -14.85 -0.17
C ILE A 75 16.77 -13.95 -1.26
N ASN A 76 17.85 -13.23 -0.91
CA ASN A 76 18.61 -12.33 -1.78
C ASN A 76 17.76 -11.19 -2.42
N LEU A 77 16.63 -10.79 -1.80
CA LEU A 77 15.92 -9.59 -2.19
C LEU A 77 16.55 -8.33 -1.61
N GLN A 78 16.55 -7.26 -2.39
CA GLN A 78 17.28 -6.04 -2.06
C GLN A 78 16.33 -4.88 -1.73
N LEU A 79 16.82 -3.93 -0.91
CA LEU A 79 16.15 -2.65 -0.66
C LEU A 79 16.44 -1.63 -1.75
N ASN A 80 17.65 -1.68 -2.27
CA ASN A 80 18.21 -0.92 -3.38
C ASN A 80 17.99 0.61 -3.33
N PHE A 81 18.62 1.27 -2.35
CA PHE A 81 18.58 2.73 -2.22
C PHE A 81 19.56 3.49 -3.16
N LYS A 82 20.35 2.77 -3.95
CA LYS A 82 21.21 3.40 -4.96
C LYS A 82 20.37 3.76 -6.18
N PHE A 83 20.47 5.01 -6.63
CA PHE A 83 19.77 5.47 -7.83
C PHE A 83 20.24 4.72 -9.07
N ASN A 84 19.27 4.19 -9.82
CA ASN A 84 19.47 3.62 -11.14
C ASN A 84 18.39 4.17 -12.08
N LYS A 85 18.81 4.86 -13.12
CA LYS A 85 17.91 5.55 -14.07
C LYS A 85 16.88 4.61 -14.69
N ASN A 86 17.29 3.43 -15.14
CA ASN A 86 16.37 2.49 -15.79
C ASN A 86 15.32 1.95 -14.82
N SER A 87 15.75 1.57 -13.61
CA SER A 87 14.83 1.12 -12.56
C SER A 87 13.85 2.22 -12.14
N PHE A 88 14.33 3.47 -12.07
CA PHE A 88 13.49 4.62 -11.76
C PHE A 88 12.45 4.88 -12.86
N LEU A 89 12.86 4.86 -14.12
CA LEU A 89 11.93 5.00 -15.26
C LEU A 89 10.92 3.86 -15.30
N THR A 90 11.35 2.62 -15.05
CA THR A 90 10.42 1.47 -14.95
C THR A 90 9.39 1.69 -13.83
N ALA A 91 9.82 2.19 -12.66
CA ALA A 91 8.92 2.50 -11.56
C ALA A 91 7.92 3.61 -11.92
N LEU A 92 8.37 4.67 -12.60
CA LEU A 92 7.48 5.73 -13.08
C LEU A 92 6.44 5.22 -14.08
N ILE A 93 6.87 4.38 -15.04
CA ILE A 93 5.97 3.80 -16.05
C ILE A 93 4.92 2.90 -15.37
N ILE A 94 5.34 2.01 -14.46
CA ILE A 94 4.41 1.12 -13.74
C ILE A 94 3.46 1.96 -12.86
N GLY A 95 3.95 2.98 -12.17
CA GLY A 95 3.13 3.88 -11.37
C GLY A 95 2.10 4.63 -12.22
N PHE A 96 2.50 5.16 -13.38
CA PHE A 96 1.59 5.85 -14.30
C PHE A 96 0.54 4.90 -14.89
N LEU A 97 0.95 3.72 -15.38
CA LEU A 97 0.02 2.73 -15.93
C LEU A 97 -0.99 2.27 -14.88
N THR A 98 -0.54 2.00 -13.65
CA THR A 98 -1.44 1.65 -12.53
C THR A 98 -2.44 2.77 -12.27
N ALA A 99 -1.98 4.02 -12.18
CA ALA A 99 -2.85 5.18 -11.98
C ALA A 99 -3.86 5.34 -13.13
N PHE A 100 -3.40 5.20 -14.37
CA PHE A 100 -4.25 5.32 -15.56
C PHE A 100 -5.32 4.22 -15.61
N ILE A 101 -4.96 2.97 -15.27
CA ILE A 101 -5.92 1.86 -15.20
C ILE A 101 -6.96 2.13 -14.11
N ILE A 102 -6.54 2.59 -12.91
CA ILE A 102 -7.45 2.91 -11.81
C ILE A 102 -8.41 4.03 -12.24
N SER A 103 -7.90 5.18 -12.61
CA SER A 103 -8.72 6.35 -12.95
C SER A 103 -9.59 6.11 -14.19
N GLY A 104 -9.06 5.43 -15.19
CA GLY A 104 -9.81 5.07 -16.40
C GLY A 104 -10.92 4.07 -16.12
N SER A 105 -10.65 3.04 -15.32
CA SER A 105 -11.67 2.08 -14.91
C SER A 105 -12.76 2.75 -14.07
N ASP A 106 -12.41 3.65 -13.17
CA ASP A 106 -13.37 4.41 -12.37
C ASP A 106 -14.26 5.30 -13.24
N LYS A 107 -13.68 5.94 -14.25
CA LYS A 107 -14.43 6.82 -15.15
C LYS A 107 -15.34 6.07 -16.12
N PHE A 108 -14.84 4.98 -16.73
CA PHE A 108 -15.50 4.35 -17.88
C PHE A 108 -16.20 3.03 -17.55
N ILE A 109 -15.83 2.36 -16.45
CA ILE A 109 -16.39 1.04 -16.10
C ILE A 109 -17.22 1.13 -14.82
N PHE A 110 -16.68 1.74 -13.77
CA PHE A 110 -17.29 1.73 -12.44
C PHE A 110 -18.06 3.00 -12.08
N ALA A 111 -18.12 4.01 -12.95
CA ALA A 111 -18.69 5.33 -12.64
C ALA A 111 -20.07 5.27 -11.97
N SER A 112 -20.99 4.44 -12.49
CA SER A 112 -22.35 4.29 -11.95
C SER A 112 -22.42 3.52 -10.62
N TYR A 113 -21.35 2.85 -10.23
CA TYR A 113 -21.25 2.04 -9.01
C TYR A 113 -20.44 2.71 -7.91
N LEU A 114 -19.79 3.84 -8.23
CA LEU A 114 -19.02 4.58 -7.25
C LEU A 114 -19.97 5.24 -6.23
N PRO A 115 -19.56 5.36 -4.95
CA PRO A 115 -20.29 6.12 -3.93
C PRO A 115 -20.55 7.55 -4.40
N SER A 116 -21.65 8.15 -3.98
CA SER A 116 -22.06 9.50 -4.41
C SER A 116 -20.97 10.57 -4.17
N GLY A 117 -20.18 10.44 -3.10
CA GLY A 117 -19.06 11.33 -2.84
C GLY A 117 -17.90 11.19 -3.84
N MET A 118 -17.73 10.03 -4.49
CA MET A 118 -16.74 9.81 -5.55
C MET A 118 -17.25 10.16 -6.95
N GLN A 119 -18.55 10.36 -7.11
CA GLN A 119 -19.17 10.79 -8.36
C GLN A 119 -19.16 12.32 -8.55
N GLN A 120 -18.87 13.07 -7.48
CA GLN A 120 -18.75 14.53 -7.51
C GLN A 120 -17.45 14.95 -8.22
N PRO A 121 -17.38 16.19 -8.73
CA PRO A 121 -16.13 16.74 -9.24
C PRO A 121 -14.99 16.58 -8.23
N TYR A 122 -13.83 16.17 -8.74
CA TYR A 122 -12.68 15.92 -7.87
C TYR A 122 -12.24 17.21 -7.17
N ASN A 123 -12.15 17.15 -5.85
CA ASN A 123 -11.59 18.21 -5.03
C ASN A 123 -10.34 17.68 -4.29
N PHE A 124 -9.21 18.35 -4.51
CA PHE A 124 -7.94 17.96 -3.90
C PHE A 124 -8.02 18.06 -2.37
N ASN A 125 -7.65 16.98 -1.70
CA ASN A 125 -7.60 16.89 -0.24
C ASN A 125 -6.18 16.55 0.22
N ILE A 126 -5.52 17.50 0.89
CA ILE A 126 -4.15 17.35 1.36
C ILE A 126 -3.98 16.19 2.36
N ALA A 127 -4.96 15.95 3.25
CA ALA A 127 -4.89 14.85 4.21
C ALA A 127 -4.98 13.49 3.50
N TYR A 128 -5.86 13.37 2.50
CA TYR A 128 -5.94 12.18 1.65
C TYR A 128 -4.65 11.97 0.87
N PHE A 129 -4.11 13.03 0.27
CA PHE A 129 -2.86 12.96 -0.49
C PHE A 129 -1.69 12.50 0.38
N LEU A 130 -1.49 13.12 1.54
CA LEU A 130 -0.42 12.75 2.47
C LEU A 130 -0.61 11.32 3.03
N SER A 131 -1.84 10.93 3.36
CA SER A 131 -2.17 9.56 3.75
C SER A 131 -1.76 8.56 2.65
N SER A 132 -2.16 8.82 1.41
CA SER A 132 -1.85 7.96 0.27
C SER A 132 -0.35 7.83 0.01
N ILE A 133 0.40 8.92 0.13
CA ILE A 133 1.85 8.94 -0.04
C ILE A 133 2.56 8.18 1.08
N LEU A 134 2.23 8.49 2.33
CA LEU A 134 2.95 7.95 3.48
C LEU A 134 2.51 6.52 3.82
N TYR A 135 1.21 6.29 3.92
CA TYR A 135 0.70 4.96 4.25
C TYR A 135 0.73 4.05 3.02
N GLY A 136 0.09 4.44 1.92
CA GLY A 136 0.05 3.67 0.69
C GLY A 136 1.45 3.48 0.08
N GLY A 137 2.11 4.58 -0.28
CA GLY A 137 3.39 4.52 -0.99
C GLY A 137 4.55 3.92 -0.19
N ILE A 138 4.54 3.97 1.15
CA ILE A 138 5.66 3.51 1.98
C ILE A 138 5.26 2.36 2.91
N ILE A 139 4.27 2.54 3.78
CA ILE A 139 3.99 1.55 4.84
C ILE A 139 3.38 0.27 4.25
N GLU A 140 2.49 0.38 3.29
CA GLU A 140 1.94 -0.79 2.61
C GLU A 140 3.02 -1.58 1.85
N GLU A 141 4.03 -0.92 1.27
CA GLU A 141 5.15 -1.60 0.64
C GLU A 141 6.03 -2.33 1.67
N VAL A 142 6.21 -1.76 2.87
CA VAL A 142 6.88 -2.46 3.98
C VAL A 142 6.09 -3.69 4.41
N MET A 143 4.77 -3.58 4.52
CA MET A 143 3.91 -4.69 4.95
C MET A 143 3.81 -5.78 3.87
N MET A 144 3.51 -5.38 2.63
CA MET A 144 3.14 -6.33 1.57
C MET A 144 4.36 -6.87 0.82
N ARG A 145 5.37 -6.04 0.53
CA ARG A 145 6.54 -6.45 -0.25
C ARG A 145 7.68 -6.88 0.67
N LEU A 146 8.13 -5.98 1.54
CA LEU A 146 9.27 -6.31 2.40
C LEU A 146 8.96 -7.47 3.35
N PHE A 147 7.77 -7.49 3.97
CA PHE A 147 7.41 -8.54 4.93
C PHE A 147 6.68 -9.71 4.26
N LEU A 148 5.44 -9.51 3.77
CA LEU A 148 4.58 -10.62 3.37
C LEU A 148 5.11 -11.38 2.16
N MET A 149 5.47 -10.69 1.07
CA MET A 149 6.02 -11.33 -0.12
C MET A 149 7.35 -12.04 0.21
N SER A 150 8.23 -11.43 1.00
CA SER A 150 9.47 -12.07 1.43
C SER A 150 9.21 -13.29 2.29
N LEU A 151 8.18 -13.27 3.14
CA LEU A 151 7.77 -14.41 3.96
C LEU A 151 7.29 -15.57 3.09
N ILE A 152 6.44 -15.30 2.09
CA ILE A 152 5.93 -16.32 1.16
C ILE A 152 7.09 -16.96 0.39
N VAL A 153 7.98 -16.15 -0.20
CA VAL A 153 9.17 -16.67 -0.91
C VAL A 153 10.03 -17.53 0.03
N PHE A 154 10.26 -17.06 1.26
CA PHE A 154 11.07 -17.81 2.24
C PHE A 154 10.44 -19.13 2.63
N ILE A 155 9.11 -19.18 2.86
CA ILE A 155 8.39 -20.42 3.19
C ILE A 155 8.48 -21.39 2.02
N LEU A 156 8.14 -20.96 0.79
CA LEU A 156 8.19 -21.82 -0.41
C LEU A 156 9.61 -22.32 -0.68
N MET A 157 10.62 -21.45 -0.56
CA MET A 157 12.03 -21.83 -0.69
C MET A 157 12.39 -22.95 0.30
N LYS A 158 11.93 -22.86 1.55
CA LYS A 158 12.21 -23.87 2.59
C LYS A 158 11.47 -25.18 2.35
N LEU A 159 10.18 -25.13 2.01
CA LEU A 159 9.37 -26.30 1.73
C LEU A 159 9.93 -27.10 0.53
N LEU A 160 10.40 -26.40 -0.48
CA LEU A 160 10.95 -27.00 -1.70
C LEU A 160 12.47 -27.28 -1.59
N LYS A 161 13.06 -27.03 -0.44
CA LYS A 161 14.51 -27.22 -0.19
C LYS A 161 15.40 -26.54 -1.23
N SER A 162 14.92 -25.42 -1.81
CA SER A 162 15.69 -24.63 -2.79
C SER A 162 16.85 -23.89 -2.11
N ASN A 163 17.97 -23.75 -2.82
CA ASN A 163 19.08 -22.91 -2.35
C ASN A 163 18.73 -21.43 -2.52
N LYS A 164 19.11 -20.60 -1.54
CA LYS A 164 18.91 -19.15 -1.57
C LYS A 164 19.54 -18.45 -2.79
N ASP A 165 20.63 -19.03 -3.34
CA ASP A 165 21.35 -18.48 -4.48
C ASP A 165 20.75 -18.92 -5.84
N ASN A 166 19.81 -19.88 -5.81
CA ASN A 166 19.12 -20.38 -7.00
C ASN A 166 17.64 -20.66 -6.70
N ILE A 167 16.90 -19.63 -6.27
CA ILE A 167 15.46 -19.73 -6.05
C ILE A 167 14.75 -19.68 -7.43
N PRO A 168 13.95 -20.68 -7.79
CA PRO A 168 13.21 -20.69 -9.05
C PRO A 168 12.31 -19.46 -9.21
N SER A 169 12.31 -18.85 -10.40
CA SER A 169 11.54 -17.62 -10.68
C SER A 169 10.05 -17.74 -10.40
N TRP A 170 9.47 -18.93 -10.62
CA TRP A 170 8.05 -19.17 -10.36
C TRP A 170 7.65 -18.99 -8.88
N ILE A 171 8.57 -19.20 -7.93
CA ILE A 171 8.33 -18.95 -6.50
C ILE A 171 8.07 -17.46 -6.26
N PHE A 172 8.85 -16.59 -6.91
CA PHE A 172 8.61 -15.15 -6.85
C PHE A 172 7.28 -14.77 -7.50
N VAL A 173 6.94 -15.37 -8.64
CA VAL A 173 5.67 -15.11 -9.33
C VAL A 173 4.48 -15.50 -8.44
N VAL A 174 4.51 -16.68 -7.81
CA VAL A 174 3.47 -17.11 -6.86
C VAL A 174 3.39 -16.14 -5.67
N ALA A 175 4.53 -15.74 -5.11
CA ALA A 175 4.55 -14.80 -3.99
C ALA A 175 4.00 -13.41 -4.36
N ILE A 176 4.30 -12.92 -5.58
CA ILE A 176 3.74 -11.68 -6.12
C ILE A 176 2.22 -11.78 -6.22
N ILE A 177 1.70 -12.86 -6.82
CA ILE A 177 0.25 -13.06 -6.99
C ILE A 177 -0.45 -13.12 -5.63
N LEU A 178 0.04 -13.96 -4.71
CA LEU A 178 -0.56 -14.12 -3.39
C LEU A 178 -0.53 -12.82 -2.57
N SER A 179 0.61 -12.12 -2.58
CA SER A 179 0.72 -10.83 -1.86
C SER A 179 -0.14 -9.75 -2.51
N ALA A 180 -0.33 -9.73 -3.83
CA ALA A 180 -1.20 -8.79 -4.53
C ALA A 180 -2.69 -9.06 -4.22
N LEU A 181 -3.11 -10.33 -4.16
CA LEU A 181 -4.49 -10.68 -3.79
C LEU A 181 -4.79 -10.34 -2.32
N LEU A 182 -3.85 -10.63 -1.41
CA LEU A 182 -4.00 -10.26 0.01
C LEU A 182 -3.98 -8.74 0.21
N PHE A 183 -3.16 -8.02 -0.55
CA PHE A 183 -3.17 -6.56 -0.59
C PHE A 183 -4.54 -6.01 -1.01
N ALA A 184 -5.11 -6.53 -2.09
CA ALA A 184 -6.42 -6.15 -2.58
C ALA A 184 -7.52 -6.45 -1.56
N ALA A 185 -7.53 -7.65 -0.98
CA ALA A 185 -8.48 -8.05 0.06
C ALA A 185 -8.37 -7.19 1.34
N GLY A 186 -7.16 -6.75 1.69
CA GLY A 186 -6.91 -5.88 2.83
C GLY A 186 -7.59 -4.50 2.76
N HIS A 187 -8.03 -4.07 1.55
CA HIS A 187 -8.76 -2.81 1.37
C HIS A 187 -10.27 -2.95 1.67
N LEU A 188 -10.82 -4.17 1.68
CA LEU A 188 -12.25 -4.39 1.87
C LEU A 188 -12.78 -3.89 3.24
N PRO A 189 -12.10 -4.10 4.38
CA PRO A 189 -12.60 -3.64 5.67
C PRO A 189 -12.77 -2.11 5.73
N ALA A 190 -11.77 -1.35 5.26
CA ALA A 190 -11.83 0.10 5.23
C ALA A 190 -12.94 0.60 4.27
N ALA A 191 -13.04 0.00 3.09
CA ALA A 191 -14.09 0.35 2.13
C ALA A 191 -15.49 0.04 2.66
N SER A 192 -15.66 -1.08 3.40
CA SER A 192 -16.92 -1.42 4.05
C SER A 192 -17.38 -0.34 5.03
N GLN A 193 -16.47 0.18 5.84
CA GLN A 193 -16.76 1.23 6.82
C GLN A 193 -17.05 2.60 6.17
N MET A 194 -16.40 2.91 5.05
CA MET A 194 -16.51 4.23 4.41
C MET A 194 -17.67 4.32 3.40
N PHE A 195 -17.96 3.24 2.68
CA PHE A 195 -18.82 3.29 1.49
C PHE A 195 -19.86 2.16 1.44
N GLY A 196 -19.75 1.16 2.31
CA GLY A 196 -20.45 -0.11 2.15
C GLY A 196 -19.86 -0.96 1.02
N LEU A 197 -20.31 -2.22 0.91
CA LEU A 197 -19.84 -3.15 -0.10
C LEU A 197 -21.00 -3.61 -0.98
N SER A 198 -20.94 -3.28 -2.27
CA SER A 198 -21.71 -3.90 -3.34
C SER A 198 -20.81 -4.82 -4.17
N VAL A 199 -21.37 -5.75 -4.93
CA VAL A 199 -20.59 -6.65 -5.80
C VAL A 199 -19.69 -5.88 -6.76
N PRO A 200 -20.14 -4.83 -7.48
CA PRO A 200 -19.25 -4.03 -8.33
C PRO A 200 -18.13 -3.35 -7.54
N MET A 201 -18.40 -2.84 -6.34
CA MET A 201 -17.38 -2.20 -5.50
C MET A 201 -16.32 -3.21 -5.03
N VAL A 202 -16.73 -4.40 -4.59
CA VAL A 202 -15.80 -5.48 -4.22
C VAL A 202 -14.94 -5.86 -5.42
N THR A 203 -15.55 -6.06 -6.59
CA THR A 203 -14.83 -6.39 -7.83
C THR A 203 -13.81 -5.31 -8.18
N ARG A 204 -14.21 -4.04 -8.14
CA ARG A 204 -13.33 -2.89 -8.36
C ARG A 204 -12.13 -2.90 -7.40
N ILE A 205 -12.40 -3.04 -6.10
CA ILE A 205 -11.36 -3.02 -5.07
C ILE A 205 -10.37 -4.16 -5.31
N LEU A 206 -10.86 -5.37 -5.50
CA LEU A 206 -10.01 -6.53 -5.69
C LEU A 206 -9.19 -6.42 -6.98
N LEU A 207 -9.83 -6.07 -8.09
CA LEU A 207 -9.17 -5.99 -9.40
C LEU A 207 -8.10 -4.91 -9.44
N LEU A 208 -8.46 -3.67 -9.07
CA LEU A 208 -7.57 -2.52 -9.26
C LEU A 208 -6.39 -2.54 -8.28
N ASN A 209 -6.60 -2.96 -7.02
CA ASN A 209 -5.50 -3.11 -6.07
C ASN A 209 -4.61 -4.31 -6.41
N ALA A 210 -5.17 -5.42 -6.92
CA ALA A 210 -4.36 -6.56 -7.35
C ALA A 210 -3.46 -6.18 -8.54
N ILE A 211 -3.96 -5.44 -9.53
CA ILE A 211 -3.16 -4.96 -10.68
C ILE A 211 -1.97 -4.13 -10.19
N GLY A 212 -2.20 -3.14 -9.33
CA GLY A 212 -1.12 -2.37 -8.71
C GLY A 212 -0.16 -3.28 -7.93
N GLY A 213 -0.73 -4.18 -7.14
CA GLY A 213 0.01 -5.16 -6.34
C GLY A 213 0.97 -6.02 -7.15
N LEU A 214 0.56 -6.47 -8.34
CA LEU A 214 1.41 -7.24 -9.27
C LEU A 214 2.60 -6.41 -9.77
N GLY A 215 2.35 -5.17 -10.22
CA GLY A 215 3.40 -4.27 -10.70
C GLY A 215 4.43 -3.92 -9.62
N PHE A 216 3.97 -3.60 -8.42
CA PHE A 216 4.84 -3.26 -7.29
C PHE A 216 5.62 -4.49 -6.80
N GLY A 217 5.01 -5.68 -6.77
CA GLY A 217 5.69 -6.93 -6.44
C GLY A 217 6.78 -7.30 -7.46
N PHE A 218 6.53 -7.10 -8.76
CA PHE A 218 7.54 -7.25 -9.80
C PHE A 218 8.73 -6.31 -9.59
N LEU A 219 8.48 -5.02 -9.29
CA LEU A 219 9.53 -4.06 -9.00
C LEU A 219 10.35 -4.45 -7.78
N TYR A 220 9.72 -4.90 -6.70
CA TYR A 220 10.44 -5.39 -5.54
C TYR A 220 11.36 -6.55 -5.89
N TRP A 221 10.89 -7.53 -6.66
CA TRP A 221 11.69 -8.66 -7.09
C TRP A 221 12.88 -8.28 -7.97
N LYS A 222 12.66 -7.44 -8.98
CA LYS A 222 13.66 -7.15 -10.02
C LYS A 222 14.52 -5.93 -9.73
N HIS A 223 13.98 -4.94 -9.05
CA HIS A 223 14.63 -3.63 -8.88
C HIS A 223 14.86 -3.25 -7.41
N GLY A 224 14.13 -3.87 -6.48
CA GLY A 224 14.25 -3.63 -5.05
C GLY A 224 13.11 -2.78 -4.48
N LEU A 225 13.02 -2.76 -3.13
CA LEU A 225 11.91 -2.15 -2.39
C LEU A 225 11.72 -0.66 -2.69
N SER A 226 12.83 0.10 -2.81
CA SER A 226 12.74 1.54 -3.07
C SER A 226 12.02 1.86 -4.38
N TYR A 227 12.19 1.06 -5.42
CA TYR A 227 11.50 1.27 -6.69
C TYR A 227 10.03 0.83 -6.66
N SER A 228 9.69 -0.18 -5.85
CA SER A 228 8.30 -0.51 -5.54
C SER A 228 7.61 0.65 -4.82
N MET A 229 8.25 1.23 -3.81
CA MET A 229 7.75 2.42 -3.11
C MET A 229 7.59 3.62 -4.05
N VAL A 230 8.56 3.89 -4.92
CA VAL A 230 8.48 4.97 -5.92
C VAL A 230 7.27 4.76 -6.83
N ALA A 231 7.06 3.56 -7.37
CA ALA A 231 5.93 3.30 -8.25
C ALA A 231 4.59 3.48 -7.54
N HIS A 232 4.45 2.97 -6.33
CA HIS A 232 3.21 3.10 -5.56
C HIS A 232 2.92 4.55 -5.18
N LEU A 233 3.93 5.28 -4.69
CA LEU A 233 3.86 6.71 -4.41
C LEU A 233 3.45 7.49 -5.66
N MET A 234 4.09 7.23 -6.80
CA MET A 234 3.80 7.90 -8.07
C MET A 234 2.41 7.54 -8.61
N THR A 235 1.88 6.35 -8.32
CA THR A 235 0.48 6.03 -8.62
C THR A 235 -0.46 7.04 -7.95
N HIS A 236 -0.26 7.34 -6.69
CA HIS A 236 -1.08 8.34 -5.99
C HIS A 236 -0.86 9.77 -6.48
N VAL A 237 0.40 10.13 -6.80
CA VAL A 237 0.73 11.44 -7.39
C VAL A 237 0.00 11.62 -8.73
N PHE A 238 0.12 10.64 -9.63
CA PHE A 238 -0.54 10.70 -10.94
C PHE A 238 -2.07 10.69 -10.84
N ASN A 239 -2.63 9.88 -9.94
CA ASN A 239 -4.07 9.87 -9.73
C ASN A 239 -4.57 11.24 -9.23
N GLN A 240 -4.01 11.75 -8.14
CA GLN A 240 -4.59 12.88 -7.43
C GLN A 240 -4.22 14.23 -8.03
N LEU A 241 -3.05 14.37 -8.67
CA LEU A 241 -2.60 15.63 -9.24
C LEU A 241 -2.80 15.73 -10.77
N LEU A 242 -3.06 14.61 -11.46
CA LEU A 242 -3.18 14.62 -12.91
C LEU A 242 -4.50 14.00 -13.38
N LEU A 243 -4.74 12.72 -13.07
CA LEU A 243 -5.81 11.94 -13.72
C LEU A 243 -7.18 12.22 -13.12
N PHE A 244 -7.32 12.34 -11.79
CA PHE A 244 -8.60 12.69 -11.18
C PHE A 244 -9.05 14.10 -11.58
N PRO A 245 -8.21 15.16 -11.53
CA PRO A 245 -8.59 16.47 -12.08
C PRO A 245 -8.97 16.44 -13.56
N LEU A 246 -8.38 15.52 -14.34
CA LEU A 246 -8.67 15.41 -15.78
C LEU A 246 -10.00 14.66 -16.05
N PHE A 247 -10.26 13.57 -15.34
CA PHE A 247 -11.39 12.66 -15.61
C PHE A 247 -12.66 13.03 -14.85
N PHE A 248 -12.54 13.68 -13.70
CA PHE A 248 -13.65 13.98 -12.78
C PHE A 248 -13.77 15.51 -12.55
N LYS A 249 -13.90 16.24 -13.65
CA LYS A 249 -14.17 17.69 -13.67
C LYS A 249 -15.59 17.99 -13.25
#